data_8e6f3b9a7d58c46f86150bf76871a511
#
_entry.id   8e6f3b9a7d58c46f86150bf76871a511
#
_cell.length_a   1.000
_cell.length_b   1.000
_cell.length_c   1.000
_cell.angle_alpha   90.00
_cell.angle_beta   90.00
_cell.angle_gamma   90.00
#
_symmetry.space_group_name_H-M   'P 1'
#
loop_
_entity.id
_entity.type
_entity.pdbx_description
1 polymer ?
#
loop_
_entity_poly.entity_id
_entity_poly.type
_entity_poly.pdbx_seq_one_letter_code
_entity_poly.pdbx_strand_id
1 'polypeptide(L)'
;MGSGSHTDAQGAPVRPRIVFSDMDDTFLAPDKSLLPRNMAMLDRLAEEGIEFVPCTGRAWHAIPPEVRRHPATHFGVPSDGSVVIDATSEKVLLDQSLGARRALALLSRVGGLLDRMTFEVFADGRVLTNRASWELIGQLGLPAAQTAYMQASRTLVEKPLEQVIRDARTVERVGMCWGVVEGSREVADAARAAMEQDSTLRHTGSYGSAIEVVDARASKGSALAWLCDRLGIAREQSVAFGDSPNDLEMVRAAGDGVAVGNACEALLAEADHVTATNAESGFATYLEALLG
;
A
#
# COMPACT_ATOMS: atom_id res chain seq x y z
N MET A 1 16.54 16.38 -18.97
CA MET A 1 16.90 16.49 -17.57
C MET A 1 16.58 17.93 -17.15
N GLY A 2 15.34 18.19 -16.81
CA GLY A 2 14.90 19.49 -16.30
C GLY A 2 14.81 19.36 -14.78
N SER A 3 15.64 20.10 -14.04
CA SER A 3 15.43 20.32 -12.61
C SER A 3 14.20 21.21 -12.48
N GLY A 4 13.02 20.61 -12.51
CA GLY A 4 11.80 21.28 -12.10
C GLY A 4 11.94 21.53 -10.60
N SER A 5 12.25 22.75 -10.19
CA SER A 5 12.21 23.12 -8.79
C SER A 5 10.75 23.09 -8.35
N HIS A 6 10.43 22.27 -7.34
CA HIS A 6 9.16 22.33 -6.64
C HIS A 6 9.02 23.74 -6.02
N THR A 7 8.11 24.55 -6.56
CA THR A 7 7.98 25.94 -6.19
C THR A 7 6.55 26.26 -5.76
N ASP A 8 6.40 27.17 -4.82
CA ASP A 8 5.11 27.70 -4.42
C ASP A 8 4.47 28.58 -5.53
N ALA A 9 3.26 29.06 -5.29
CA ALA A 9 2.54 29.94 -6.21
C ALA A 9 3.29 31.25 -6.55
N GLN A 10 4.33 31.59 -5.79
CA GLN A 10 5.20 32.75 -5.97
C GLN A 10 6.54 32.37 -6.63
N GLY A 11 6.78 31.08 -6.96
CA GLY A 11 8.01 30.61 -7.59
C GLY A 11 9.16 30.40 -6.60
N ALA A 12 8.91 30.41 -5.28
CA ALA A 12 9.93 30.09 -4.28
C ALA A 12 10.04 28.56 -4.07
N PRO A 13 11.26 28.01 -3.85
CA PRO A 13 11.42 26.59 -3.55
C PRO A 13 10.64 26.19 -2.30
N VAL A 14 9.76 25.21 -2.42
CA VAL A 14 9.02 24.66 -1.27
C VAL A 14 9.83 23.55 -0.64
N ARG A 15 10.18 23.73 0.62
CA ARG A 15 10.83 22.67 1.39
C ARG A 15 9.75 21.69 1.88
N PRO A 16 9.89 20.38 1.63
CA PRO A 16 8.96 19.39 2.13
C PRO A 16 8.99 19.32 3.66
N ARG A 17 7.83 19.07 4.25
CA ARG A 17 7.66 18.78 5.67
C ARG A 17 7.22 17.33 5.91
N ILE A 18 6.71 16.69 4.85
CA ILE A 18 6.22 15.31 4.91
C ILE A 18 6.47 14.61 3.58
N VAL A 19 6.95 13.37 3.65
CA VAL A 19 7.23 12.52 2.49
C VAL A 19 6.46 11.22 2.65
N PHE A 20 5.59 10.93 1.70
CA PHE A 20 4.88 9.65 1.58
C PHE A 20 5.58 8.76 0.57
N SER A 21 5.71 7.49 0.85
CA SER A 21 6.26 6.55 -0.12
C SER A 21 5.52 5.22 -0.09
N ASP A 22 5.16 4.73 -1.29
CA ASP A 22 4.89 3.30 -1.38
C ASP A 22 6.15 2.50 -1.01
N MET A 23 5.94 1.23 -0.67
CA MET A 23 7.03 0.35 -0.20
C MET A 23 7.50 -0.59 -1.30
N ASP A 24 6.63 -1.42 -1.83
CA ASP A 24 6.99 -2.45 -2.79
C ASP A 24 7.26 -1.84 -4.17
N ASP A 25 8.44 -2.13 -4.74
CA ASP A 25 8.88 -1.60 -6.03
C ASP A 25 9.02 -0.07 -6.11
N THR A 26 8.91 0.63 -4.95
CA THR A 26 9.15 2.08 -4.81
C THR A 26 10.29 2.35 -3.82
N PHE A 27 10.07 2.16 -2.51
CA PHE A 27 11.10 2.38 -1.47
C PHE A 27 12.03 1.17 -1.34
N LEU A 28 11.47 -0.04 -1.44
CA LEU A 28 12.19 -1.31 -1.35
C LEU A 28 12.81 -1.68 -2.69
N ALA A 29 13.94 -2.39 -2.65
CA ALA A 29 14.55 -3.01 -3.82
C ALA A 29 13.61 -4.07 -4.47
N PRO A 30 13.89 -4.51 -5.71
CA PRO A 30 13.07 -5.53 -6.38
C PRO A 30 12.97 -6.85 -5.61
N ASP A 31 13.98 -7.21 -4.81
CA ASP A 31 13.99 -8.38 -3.92
C ASP A 31 13.35 -8.11 -2.54
N LYS A 32 12.73 -6.93 -2.39
CA LYS A 32 12.09 -6.43 -1.17
C LYS A 32 13.05 -6.13 -0.02
N SER A 33 14.35 -6.09 -0.28
CA SER A 33 15.36 -5.66 0.70
C SER A 33 15.37 -4.13 0.88
N LEU A 34 15.93 -3.70 2.01
CA LEU A 34 16.15 -2.28 2.32
C LEU A 34 17.48 -1.81 1.67
N LEU A 35 17.41 -0.79 0.85
CA LEU A 35 18.61 -0.18 0.25
C LEU A 35 19.30 0.74 1.26
N PRO A 36 20.63 0.59 1.50
CA PRO A 36 21.35 1.43 2.48
C PRO A 36 21.20 2.93 2.20
N ARG A 37 21.16 3.33 0.91
CA ARG A 37 21.02 4.74 0.52
C ARG A 37 19.64 5.30 0.88
N ASN A 38 18.56 4.51 0.72
CA ASN A 38 17.23 4.91 1.13
C ASN A 38 17.13 5.01 2.65
N MET A 39 17.79 4.12 3.40
CA MET A 39 17.83 4.19 4.87
C MET A 39 18.61 5.41 5.35
N ALA A 40 19.77 5.72 4.74
CA ALA A 40 20.52 6.95 5.05
C ALA A 40 19.70 8.22 4.74
N MET A 41 18.84 8.18 3.73
CA MET A 41 17.91 9.29 3.47
C MET A 41 16.86 9.42 4.58
N LEU A 42 16.36 8.31 5.13
CA LEU A 42 15.47 8.40 6.32
C LEU A 42 16.17 9.03 7.52
N ASP A 43 17.45 8.68 7.77
CA ASP A 43 18.24 9.32 8.83
C ASP A 43 18.30 10.84 8.62
N ARG A 44 18.57 11.27 7.37
CA ARG A 44 18.60 12.68 7.01
C ARG A 44 17.24 13.36 7.20
N LEU A 45 16.13 12.73 6.80
CA LEU A 45 14.79 13.26 7.01
C LEU A 45 14.51 13.47 8.51
N ALA A 46 14.94 12.53 9.36
CA ALA A 46 14.80 12.66 10.81
C ALA A 46 15.60 13.85 11.37
N GLU A 47 16.84 14.02 10.92
CA GLU A 47 17.72 15.14 11.32
C GLU A 47 17.14 16.49 10.90
N GLU A 48 16.49 16.55 9.74
CA GLU A 48 15.89 17.77 9.19
C GLU A 48 14.44 18.02 9.68
N GLY A 49 13.90 17.09 10.51
CA GLY A 49 12.54 17.19 11.05
C GLY A 49 11.45 17.04 9.97
N ILE A 50 11.75 16.29 8.91
CA ILE A 50 10.82 15.94 7.84
C ILE A 50 10.18 14.58 8.15
N GLU A 51 8.86 14.53 8.17
CA GLU A 51 8.10 13.31 8.43
C GLU A 51 8.19 12.33 7.25
N PHE A 52 8.46 11.05 7.52
CA PHE A 52 8.35 9.97 6.55
C PHE A 52 7.15 9.08 6.87
N VAL A 53 6.31 8.83 5.86
CA VAL A 53 5.09 8.04 6.01
C VAL A 53 5.10 6.88 5.00
N PRO A 54 5.35 5.64 5.42
CA PRO A 54 5.14 4.48 4.55
C PRO A 54 3.66 4.35 4.23
N CYS A 55 3.32 4.36 2.92
CA CYS A 55 1.96 4.36 2.40
C CYS A 55 1.78 3.19 1.43
N THR A 56 1.27 2.05 1.89
CA THR A 56 1.42 0.76 1.22
C THR A 56 0.18 -0.13 1.27
N GLY A 57 0.08 -1.07 0.32
CA GLY A 57 -0.87 -2.18 0.40
C GLY A 57 -0.56 -3.21 1.49
N ARG A 58 0.64 -3.19 2.07
CA ARG A 58 0.99 -4.09 3.17
C ARG A 58 0.14 -3.82 4.42
N ALA A 59 -0.13 -4.85 5.20
CA ALA A 59 -0.60 -4.68 6.57
C ALA A 59 0.50 -4.05 7.43
N TRP A 60 0.14 -3.34 8.51
CA TRP A 60 1.08 -2.59 9.34
C TRP A 60 2.30 -3.39 9.79
N HIS A 61 2.09 -4.60 10.32
CA HIS A 61 3.18 -5.44 10.80
C HIS A 61 3.99 -6.12 9.68
N ALA A 62 3.58 -6.02 8.41
CA ALA A 62 4.35 -6.47 7.25
C ALA A 62 5.28 -5.39 6.67
N ILE A 63 5.22 -4.16 7.17
CA ILE A 63 6.22 -3.13 6.89
C ILE A 63 7.50 -3.48 7.66
N PRO A 64 8.71 -3.41 7.05
CA PRO A 64 9.96 -3.70 7.74
C PRO A 64 10.08 -2.90 9.04
N PRO A 65 10.45 -3.55 10.16
CA PRO A 65 10.51 -2.88 11.46
C PRO A 65 11.53 -1.74 11.50
N GLU A 66 12.58 -1.80 10.69
CA GLU A 66 13.59 -0.74 10.53
C GLU A 66 12.97 0.54 9.97
N VAL A 67 11.99 0.43 9.09
CA VAL A 67 11.23 1.56 8.53
C VAL A 67 10.14 1.99 9.51
N ARG A 68 9.33 1.05 9.97
CA ARG A 68 8.16 1.31 10.81
C ARG A 68 8.50 1.97 12.16
N ARG A 69 9.71 1.71 12.68
CA ARG A 69 10.21 2.25 13.95
C ARG A 69 11.30 3.29 13.76
N HIS A 70 11.51 3.75 12.52
CA HIS A 70 12.52 4.76 12.23
C HIS A 70 12.17 6.10 12.91
N PRO A 71 13.15 6.88 13.40
CA PRO A 71 12.90 8.19 13.99
C PRO A 71 12.17 9.20 13.09
N ALA A 72 12.26 9.06 11.76
CA ALA A 72 11.49 9.86 10.80
C ALA A 72 10.02 9.40 10.66
N THR A 73 9.63 8.22 11.20
CA THR A 73 8.33 7.58 10.95
C THR A 73 7.45 7.65 12.21
N HIS A 74 6.59 8.65 12.29
CA HIS A 74 5.60 8.76 13.37
C HIS A 74 4.21 8.29 12.95
N PHE A 75 3.98 8.14 11.66
CA PHE A 75 2.70 7.71 11.07
C PHE A 75 2.92 6.64 10.00
N GLY A 76 1.88 5.88 9.72
CA GLY A 76 1.86 4.95 8.59
C GLY A 76 0.48 4.82 7.98
N VAL A 77 0.44 4.52 6.70
CA VAL A 77 -0.76 4.33 5.89
C VAL A 77 -0.73 2.93 5.28
N PRO A 78 -1.03 1.87 6.07
CA PRO A 78 -1.11 0.51 5.56
C PRO A 78 -2.43 0.22 4.85
N SER A 79 -2.53 -0.97 4.26
CA SER A 79 -3.76 -1.54 3.70
C SER A 79 -4.46 -0.61 2.71
N ASP A 80 -3.67 0.01 1.79
CA ASP A 80 -4.13 0.92 0.73
C ASP A 80 -4.91 2.15 1.25
N GLY A 81 -4.54 2.68 2.40
CA GLY A 81 -5.20 3.85 2.98
C GLY A 81 -6.46 3.52 3.77
N SER A 82 -6.75 2.24 4.03
CA SER A 82 -7.89 1.84 4.87
C SER A 82 -7.77 2.37 6.30
N VAL A 83 -6.54 2.56 6.78
CA VAL A 83 -6.28 3.16 8.09
C VAL A 83 -5.05 4.07 8.04
N VAL A 84 -5.02 5.06 8.94
CA VAL A 84 -3.80 5.80 9.31
C VAL A 84 -3.47 5.44 10.75
N ILE A 85 -2.23 5.08 10.99
CA ILE A 85 -1.75 4.58 12.29
C ILE A 85 -0.69 5.54 12.85
N ASP A 86 -0.79 5.80 14.16
CA ASP A 86 0.32 6.36 14.95
C ASP A 86 1.35 5.26 15.19
N ALA A 87 2.57 5.43 14.66
CA ALA A 87 3.60 4.41 14.67
C ALA A 87 4.13 4.07 16.06
N THR A 88 4.03 4.99 17.00
CA THR A 88 4.52 4.80 18.39
C THR A 88 3.52 4.03 19.24
N SER A 89 2.26 4.43 19.20
CA SER A 89 1.21 3.81 20.03
C SER A 89 0.44 2.70 19.31
N GLU A 90 0.67 2.54 18.02
CA GLU A 90 -0.08 1.65 17.10
C GLU A 90 -1.60 1.90 17.11
N LYS A 91 -2.02 3.10 17.48
CA LYS A 91 -3.44 3.48 17.47
C LYS A 91 -3.87 3.88 16.06
N VAL A 92 -5.05 3.43 15.67
CA VAL A 92 -5.72 3.91 14.46
C VAL A 92 -6.20 5.34 14.69
N LEU A 93 -5.74 6.26 13.85
CA LEU A 93 -6.09 7.68 13.86
C LEU A 93 -7.19 8.01 12.85
N LEU A 94 -7.16 7.38 11.68
CA LEU A 94 -8.21 7.39 10.67
C LEU A 94 -8.65 5.96 10.43
N ASP A 95 -9.95 5.70 10.44
CA ASP A 95 -10.55 4.39 10.16
C ASP A 95 -11.51 4.51 8.95
N GLN A 96 -11.06 4.01 7.82
CA GLN A 96 -11.82 3.81 6.59
C GLN A 96 -11.86 2.31 6.23
N SER A 97 -11.88 1.47 7.25
CA SER A 97 -11.84 0.01 7.09
C SER A 97 -13.05 -0.51 6.32
N LEU A 98 -12.86 -1.63 5.64
CA LEU A 98 -13.93 -2.40 4.99
C LEU A 98 -15.01 -2.81 6.01
N GLY A 99 -14.58 -3.26 7.18
CA GLY A 99 -15.42 -3.70 8.27
C GLY A 99 -15.98 -5.12 8.12
N ALA A 100 -16.20 -5.79 9.24
CA ALA A 100 -16.57 -7.20 9.30
C ALA A 100 -17.87 -7.51 8.51
N ARG A 101 -18.88 -6.65 8.56
CA ARG A 101 -20.15 -6.88 7.85
C ARG A 101 -19.97 -7.02 6.34
N ARG A 102 -19.22 -6.13 5.71
CA ARG A 102 -18.96 -6.14 4.26
C ARG A 102 -18.03 -7.28 3.86
N ALA A 103 -17.01 -7.56 4.67
CA ALA A 103 -16.12 -8.70 4.47
C ALA A 103 -16.88 -10.04 4.51
N LEU A 104 -17.80 -10.23 5.45
CA LEU A 104 -18.68 -11.42 5.53
C LEU A 104 -19.62 -11.51 4.32
N ALA A 105 -20.20 -10.39 3.89
CA ALA A 105 -21.06 -10.36 2.71
C ALA A 105 -20.27 -10.74 1.45
N LEU A 106 -19.07 -10.21 1.28
CA LEU A 106 -18.19 -10.56 0.17
C LEU A 106 -17.77 -12.03 0.21
N LEU A 107 -17.35 -12.53 1.38
CA LEU A 107 -17.02 -13.94 1.58
C LEU A 107 -18.16 -14.87 1.18
N SER A 108 -19.40 -14.53 1.57
CA SER A 108 -20.60 -15.30 1.18
C SER A 108 -20.83 -15.31 -0.34
N ARG A 109 -20.60 -14.18 -1.03
CA ARG A 109 -20.76 -14.08 -2.50
C ARG A 109 -19.74 -14.90 -3.26
N VAL A 110 -18.50 -14.97 -2.77
CA VAL A 110 -17.41 -15.69 -3.41
C VAL A 110 -17.21 -17.11 -2.86
N GLY A 111 -18.06 -17.58 -1.96
CA GLY A 111 -17.89 -18.86 -1.26
C GLY A 111 -17.70 -20.07 -2.20
N GLY A 112 -18.35 -20.06 -3.37
CA GLY A 112 -18.20 -21.10 -4.40
C GLY A 112 -16.88 -21.06 -5.21
N LEU A 113 -15.98 -20.10 -4.92
CA LEU A 113 -14.70 -19.91 -5.61
C LEU A 113 -13.49 -20.23 -4.70
N LEU A 114 -13.71 -20.53 -3.42
CA LEU A 114 -12.64 -20.66 -2.41
C LEU A 114 -11.76 -21.91 -2.59
N ASP A 115 -12.12 -22.82 -3.46
CA ASP A 115 -11.29 -23.94 -3.90
C ASP A 115 -10.31 -23.55 -5.03
N ARG A 116 -10.50 -22.38 -5.65
CA ARG A 116 -9.71 -21.85 -6.78
C ARG A 116 -9.11 -20.47 -6.51
N MET A 117 -9.42 -19.86 -5.38
CA MET A 117 -9.03 -18.51 -5.02
C MET A 117 -8.79 -18.38 -3.52
N THR A 118 -7.73 -17.71 -3.11
CA THR A 118 -7.53 -17.38 -1.69
C THR A 118 -8.50 -16.29 -1.25
N PHE A 119 -8.80 -16.27 0.03
CA PHE A 119 -9.48 -15.15 0.68
C PHE A 119 -8.68 -14.77 1.93
N GLU A 120 -8.03 -13.63 1.88
CA GLU A 120 -7.13 -13.14 2.90
C GLU A 120 -7.75 -11.95 3.62
N VAL A 121 -7.72 -11.98 4.95
CA VAL A 121 -8.33 -10.93 5.79
C VAL A 121 -7.21 -10.05 6.34
N PHE A 122 -7.14 -8.82 5.90
CA PHE A 122 -6.25 -7.81 6.48
C PHE A 122 -6.95 -7.23 7.70
N ALA A 123 -6.46 -7.58 8.87
CA ALA A 123 -7.11 -7.24 10.13
C ALA A 123 -6.10 -7.03 11.25
N ASP A 124 -6.35 -6.04 12.08
CA ASP A 124 -5.55 -5.71 13.25
C ASP A 124 -4.04 -5.60 12.92
N GLY A 125 -3.73 -4.99 11.75
CA GLY A 125 -2.37 -4.79 11.24
C GLY A 125 -1.68 -6.05 10.69
N ARG A 126 -2.41 -7.14 10.46
CA ARG A 126 -1.89 -8.44 9.98
C ARG A 126 -2.68 -8.94 8.78
N VAL A 127 -2.06 -9.85 8.02
CA VAL A 127 -2.77 -10.64 7.01
C VAL A 127 -3.08 -12.00 7.61
N LEU A 128 -4.37 -12.27 7.80
CA LEU A 128 -4.86 -13.53 8.36
C LEU A 128 -5.37 -14.43 7.24
N THR A 129 -4.98 -15.68 7.25
CA THR A 129 -5.41 -16.68 6.29
C THR A 129 -5.73 -18.00 6.99
N ASN A 130 -6.74 -18.73 6.51
CA ASN A 130 -7.02 -20.07 7.02
C ASN A 130 -6.16 -21.14 6.30
N ARG A 131 -6.17 -22.35 6.80
CA ARG A 131 -5.37 -23.46 6.26
C ARG A 131 -5.65 -23.70 4.77
N ALA A 132 -6.90 -23.73 4.36
CA ALA A 132 -7.27 -23.98 2.96
C ALA A 132 -6.69 -22.91 2.01
N SER A 133 -6.87 -21.64 2.32
CA SER A 133 -6.28 -20.53 1.54
C SER A 133 -4.75 -20.57 1.56
N TRP A 134 -4.13 -20.91 2.70
CA TRP A 134 -2.68 -20.96 2.82
C TRP A 134 -2.08 -22.10 1.96
N GLU A 135 -2.69 -23.28 1.95
CA GLU A 135 -2.28 -24.40 1.10
C GLU A 135 -2.49 -24.09 -0.39
N LEU A 136 -3.58 -23.41 -0.72
CA LEU A 136 -3.90 -23.00 -2.09
C LEU A 136 -2.85 -22.06 -2.68
N ILE A 137 -2.20 -21.18 -1.89
CA ILE A 137 -1.14 -20.28 -2.38
C ILE A 137 -0.06 -21.06 -3.15
N GLY A 138 0.33 -22.26 -2.70
CA GLY A 138 1.29 -23.11 -3.37
C GLY A 138 0.82 -23.69 -4.72
N GLN A 139 -0.46 -23.59 -5.05
CA GLN A 139 -1.10 -24.17 -6.23
C GLN A 139 -1.50 -23.11 -7.28
N LEU A 140 -1.31 -21.83 -6.99
CA LEU A 140 -1.76 -20.71 -7.86
C LEU A 140 -0.86 -20.45 -9.07
N GLY A 141 0.19 -21.25 -9.30
CA GLY A 141 1.10 -21.08 -10.44
C GLY A 141 1.94 -19.79 -10.41
N LEU A 142 2.07 -19.20 -9.23
CA LEU A 142 2.88 -17.99 -9.03
C LEU A 142 4.38 -18.31 -9.03
N PRO A 143 5.28 -17.35 -9.33
CA PRO A 143 6.71 -17.52 -9.16
C PRO A 143 7.08 -17.98 -7.75
N ALA A 144 8.06 -18.88 -7.63
CA ALA A 144 8.44 -19.49 -6.34
C ALA A 144 8.78 -18.45 -5.25
N ALA A 145 9.47 -17.37 -5.61
CA ALA A 145 9.78 -16.28 -4.68
C ALA A 145 8.52 -15.57 -4.17
N GLN A 146 7.55 -15.33 -5.05
CA GLN A 146 6.27 -14.70 -4.69
C GLN A 146 5.43 -15.65 -3.80
N THR A 147 5.36 -16.92 -4.13
CA THR A 147 4.71 -17.95 -3.31
C THR A 147 5.29 -17.99 -1.91
N ALA A 148 6.63 -18.08 -1.80
CA ALA A 148 7.32 -18.10 -0.52
C ALA A 148 7.09 -16.82 0.31
N TYR A 149 7.13 -15.65 -0.34
CA TYR A 149 6.82 -14.37 0.31
C TYR A 149 5.38 -14.33 0.82
N MET A 150 4.42 -14.75 0.00
CA MET A 150 3.01 -14.80 0.40
C MET A 150 2.82 -15.70 1.62
N GLN A 151 3.36 -16.92 1.62
CA GLN A 151 3.27 -17.85 2.75
C GLN A 151 3.96 -17.32 4.00
N ALA A 152 5.12 -16.70 3.88
CA ALA A 152 5.88 -16.17 5.01
C ALA A 152 5.22 -14.92 5.65
N SER A 153 4.55 -14.09 4.86
CA SER A 153 3.96 -12.82 5.33
C SER A 153 2.53 -12.96 5.87
N ARG A 154 1.90 -14.14 5.74
CA ARG A 154 0.55 -14.40 6.26
C ARG A 154 0.61 -15.07 7.63
N THR A 155 -0.31 -14.69 8.49
CA THR A 155 -0.56 -15.37 9.76
C THR A 155 -1.60 -16.45 9.55
N LEU A 156 -1.16 -17.72 9.61
CA LEU A 156 -2.05 -18.88 9.54
C LEU A 156 -2.91 -18.96 10.79
N VAL A 157 -4.22 -19.08 10.61
CA VAL A 157 -5.19 -19.29 11.70
C VAL A 157 -6.00 -20.55 11.48
N GLU A 158 -6.16 -21.33 12.54
CA GLU A 158 -6.90 -22.61 12.53
C GLU A 158 -8.40 -22.36 12.85
N LYS A 159 -9.02 -21.43 12.11
CA LYS A 159 -10.43 -21.05 12.26
C LYS A 159 -11.06 -20.85 10.88
N PRO A 160 -12.40 -21.07 10.74
CA PRO A 160 -13.12 -20.65 9.54
C PRO A 160 -12.97 -19.14 9.30
N LEU A 161 -12.97 -18.72 8.03
CA LEU A 161 -12.80 -17.31 7.65
C LEU A 161 -13.87 -16.40 8.28
N GLU A 162 -15.10 -16.88 8.37
CA GLU A 162 -16.20 -16.16 9.03
C GLU A 162 -15.87 -15.85 10.50
N GLN A 163 -15.24 -16.80 11.20
CA GLN A 163 -14.85 -16.61 12.59
C GLN A 163 -13.65 -15.65 12.69
N VAL A 164 -12.69 -15.75 11.76
CA VAL A 164 -11.56 -14.79 11.66
C VAL A 164 -12.09 -13.36 11.51
N ILE A 165 -13.03 -13.14 10.59
CA ILE A 165 -13.64 -11.84 10.34
C ILE A 165 -14.41 -11.32 11.56
N ARG A 166 -15.15 -12.21 12.26
CA ARG A 166 -15.95 -11.82 13.44
C ARG A 166 -15.10 -11.49 14.67
N ASP A 167 -13.96 -12.16 14.82
CA ASP A 167 -13.05 -11.99 15.97
C ASP A 167 -12.16 -10.74 15.82
N ALA A 168 -11.98 -10.24 14.60
CA ALA A 168 -11.14 -9.08 14.32
C ALA A 168 -11.77 -7.79 14.90
N ARG A 169 -10.96 -6.95 15.53
CA ARG A 169 -11.37 -5.61 15.98
C ARG A 169 -11.58 -4.68 14.80
N THR A 170 -10.69 -4.76 13.81
CA THR A 170 -10.72 -3.96 12.59
C THR A 170 -10.46 -4.87 11.40
N VAL A 171 -11.36 -4.92 10.43
CA VAL A 171 -11.13 -5.55 9.13
C VAL A 171 -10.82 -4.46 8.13
N GLU A 172 -9.55 -4.25 7.87
CA GLU A 172 -9.04 -3.16 7.05
C GLU A 172 -9.44 -3.33 5.59
N ARG A 173 -9.11 -4.49 5.02
CA ARG A 173 -9.42 -4.88 3.64
C ARG A 173 -9.44 -6.40 3.47
N VAL A 174 -9.79 -6.84 2.28
CA VAL A 174 -9.71 -8.25 1.87
C VAL A 174 -8.83 -8.36 0.63
N GLY A 175 -7.96 -9.37 0.61
CA GLY A 175 -7.21 -9.79 -0.56
C GLY A 175 -7.78 -11.09 -1.14
N MET A 176 -7.89 -11.17 -2.45
CA MET A 176 -8.27 -12.39 -3.17
C MET A 176 -7.26 -12.64 -4.27
N CYS A 177 -6.69 -13.85 -4.33
CA CYS A 177 -5.71 -14.24 -5.33
C CYS A 177 -6.12 -15.56 -5.97
N TRP A 178 -6.21 -15.57 -7.31
CA TRP A 178 -6.56 -16.74 -8.13
C TRP A 178 -5.38 -17.25 -8.96
N GLY A 179 -4.25 -16.56 -8.91
CA GLY A 179 -3.04 -16.99 -9.60
C GLY A 179 -3.11 -16.90 -11.13
N VAL A 180 -2.26 -17.71 -11.76
CA VAL A 180 -2.07 -17.76 -13.23
C VAL A 180 -2.30 -19.16 -13.80
N VAL A 181 -3.19 -19.94 -13.18
CA VAL A 181 -3.54 -21.31 -13.58
C VAL A 181 -4.71 -21.30 -14.59
N GLU A 182 -4.96 -22.47 -15.22
CA GLU A 182 -6.10 -22.64 -16.11
C GLU A 182 -7.42 -22.29 -15.41
N GLY A 183 -8.29 -21.54 -16.10
CA GLY A 183 -9.57 -21.07 -15.56
C GLY A 183 -9.45 -19.88 -14.58
N SER A 184 -8.28 -19.32 -14.33
CA SER A 184 -8.09 -18.16 -13.46
C SER A 184 -8.87 -16.93 -13.93
N ARG A 185 -9.06 -16.75 -15.24
CA ARG A 185 -9.85 -15.65 -15.80
C ARG A 185 -11.32 -15.71 -15.38
N GLU A 186 -11.93 -16.90 -15.41
CA GLU A 186 -13.33 -17.08 -14.97
C GLU A 186 -13.50 -16.76 -13.48
N VAL A 187 -12.51 -17.14 -12.65
CA VAL A 187 -12.48 -16.81 -11.22
C VAL A 187 -12.36 -15.31 -11.02
N ALA A 188 -11.48 -14.67 -11.79
CA ALA A 188 -11.30 -13.22 -11.75
C ALA A 188 -12.59 -12.47 -12.09
N ASP A 189 -13.26 -12.86 -13.17
CA ASP A 189 -14.50 -12.23 -13.61
C ASP A 189 -15.63 -12.44 -12.60
N ALA A 190 -15.76 -13.64 -12.02
CA ALA A 190 -16.74 -13.93 -10.98
C ALA A 190 -16.46 -13.16 -9.68
N ALA A 191 -15.19 -13.04 -9.27
CA ALA A 191 -14.79 -12.25 -8.09
C ALA A 191 -15.10 -10.76 -8.27
N ARG A 192 -14.82 -10.20 -9.46
CA ARG A 192 -15.17 -8.81 -9.80
C ARG A 192 -16.68 -8.59 -9.78
N ALA A 193 -17.45 -9.48 -10.42
CA ALA A 193 -18.90 -9.40 -10.43
C ALA A 193 -19.53 -9.46 -9.03
N ALA A 194 -18.95 -10.28 -8.13
CA ALA A 194 -19.39 -10.34 -6.73
C ALA A 194 -19.15 -9.03 -5.98
N MET A 195 -18.11 -8.30 -6.34
CA MET A 195 -17.74 -7.02 -5.74
C MET A 195 -18.61 -5.86 -6.26
N GLU A 196 -18.86 -5.83 -7.56
CA GLU A 196 -19.67 -4.79 -8.24
C GLU A 196 -21.12 -4.71 -7.74
N GLN A 197 -21.58 -5.75 -7.02
CA GLN A 197 -22.88 -5.74 -6.35
C GLN A 197 -22.97 -4.77 -5.16
N ASP A 198 -21.86 -4.18 -4.74
CA ASP A 198 -21.80 -3.25 -3.61
C ASP A 198 -20.97 -2.01 -3.97
N SER A 199 -21.63 -0.92 -4.31
CA SER A 199 -21.00 0.34 -4.68
C SER A 199 -20.20 1.02 -3.55
N THR A 200 -20.29 0.50 -2.32
CA THR A 200 -19.47 0.96 -1.19
C THR A 200 -18.10 0.28 -1.15
N LEU A 201 -17.85 -0.65 -2.07
CA LEU A 201 -16.58 -1.34 -2.26
C LEU A 201 -15.81 -0.72 -3.43
N ARG A 202 -14.51 -0.70 -3.28
CA ARG A 202 -13.56 -0.39 -4.34
C ARG A 202 -12.51 -1.49 -4.40
N HIS A 203 -12.02 -1.77 -5.59
CA HIS A 203 -10.84 -2.63 -5.73
C HIS A 203 -9.63 -1.82 -6.14
N THR A 204 -8.51 -2.20 -5.59
CA THR A 204 -7.19 -1.85 -6.06
C THR A 204 -6.57 -3.14 -6.59
N GLY A 205 -5.89 -3.09 -7.71
CA GLY A 205 -5.23 -4.27 -8.29
C GLY A 205 -3.76 -3.99 -8.47
N SER A 206 -2.92 -4.76 -7.77
CA SER A 206 -1.47 -4.68 -7.96
C SER A 206 -0.99 -5.66 -9.03
N TYR A 207 -1.74 -6.77 -9.27
CA TYR A 207 -1.35 -7.84 -10.20
C TYR A 207 -2.58 -8.45 -10.88
N GLY A 208 -2.46 -8.83 -12.14
CA GLY A 208 -3.55 -9.46 -12.92
C GLY A 208 -4.09 -10.77 -12.31
N SER A 209 -3.42 -11.34 -11.33
CA SER A 209 -3.77 -12.60 -10.64
C SER A 209 -4.42 -12.39 -9.27
N ALA A 210 -4.64 -11.14 -8.85
CA ALA A 210 -5.20 -10.81 -7.55
C ALA A 210 -6.04 -9.53 -7.59
N ILE A 211 -6.88 -9.37 -6.59
CA ILE A 211 -7.68 -8.18 -6.34
C ILE A 211 -7.68 -7.86 -4.85
N GLU A 212 -7.60 -6.59 -4.53
CA GLU A 212 -7.66 -6.08 -3.17
C GLU A 212 -8.92 -5.24 -3.02
N VAL A 213 -9.73 -5.54 -2.01
CA VAL A 213 -11.04 -4.90 -1.81
C VAL A 213 -11.01 -4.05 -0.56
N VAL A 214 -11.25 -2.77 -0.74
CA VAL A 214 -11.29 -1.74 0.31
C VAL A 214 -12.66 -1.05 0.35
N ASP A 215 -12.92 -0.27 1.38
CA ASP A 215 -14.01 0.72 1.39
C ASP A 215 -13.81 1.72 0.24
N ALA A 216 -14.88 2.13 -0.43
CA ALA A 216 -14.80 3.08 -1.55
C ALA A 216 -14.17 4.43 -1.18
N ARG A 217 -14.16 4.80 0.11
CA ARG A 217 -13.53 6.03 0.63
C ARG A 217 -12.02 5.88 0.82
N ALA A 218 -11.54 4.63 0.98
CA ALA A 218 -10.15 4.37 1.31
C ALA A 218 -9.27 4.48 0.06
N SER A 219 -8.23 5.28 0.15
CA SER A 219 -7.12 5.33 -0.82
C SER A 219 -5.87 5.90 -0.16
N LYS A 220 -4.71 5.61 -0.74
CA LYS A 220 -3.45 6.24 -0.32
C LYS A 220 -3.53 7.78 -0.42
N GLY A 221 -4.22 8.30 -1.45
CA GLY A 221 -4.42 9.74 -1.64
C GLY A 221 -5.35 10.36 -0.59
N SER A 222 -6.48 9.72 -0.27
CA SER A 222 -7.38 10.21 0.77
C SER A 222 -6.72 10.21 2.16
N ALA A 223 -5.90 9.20 2.45
CA ALA A 223 -5.15 9.11 3.69
C ALA A 223 -4.05 10.19 3.78
N LEU A 224 -3.32 10.45 2.67
CA LEU A 224 -2.36 11.55 2.57
C LEU A 224 -3.02 12.90 2.88
N ALA A 225 -4.11 13.22 2.17
CA ALA A 225 -4.82 14.48 2.35
C ALA A 225 -5.30 14.65 3.80
N TRP A 226 -5.91 13.61 4.37
CA TRP A 226 -6.36 13.63 5.76
C TRP A 226 -5.20 13.85 6.75
N LEU A 227 -4.06 13.20 6.55
CA LEU A 227 -2.91 13.32 7.46
C LEU A 227 -2.28 14.71 7.36
N CYS A 228 -2.13 15.25 6.16
CA CYS A 228 -1.66 16.62 5.95
C CYS A 228 -2.56 17.64 6.65
N ASP A 229 -3.87 17.55 6.48
CA ASP A 229 -4.86 18.41 7.15
C ASP A 229 -4.75 18.30 8.67
N ARG A 230 -4.63 17.09 9.22
CA ARG A 230 -4.52 16.86 10.65
C ARG A 230 -3.25 17.44 11.26
N LEU A 231 -2.15 17.45 10.51
CA LEU A 231 -0.86 17.98 10.96
C LEU A 231 -0.69 19.49 10.66
N GLY A 232 -1.63 20.10 9.96
CA GLY A 232 -1.52 21.48 9.51
C GLY A 232 -0.35 21.68 8.55
N ILE A 233 -0.11 20.69 7.67
CA ILE A 233 0.89 20.72 6.61
C ILE A 233 0.18 21.06 5.30
N ALA A 234 0.61 22.16 4.66
CA ALA A 234 0.06 22.51 3.36
C ALA A 234 0.43 21.43 2.32
N ARG A 235 -0.49 21.18 1.37
CA ARG A 235 -0.28 20.19 0.31
C ARG A 235 1.06 20.39 -0.41
N GLU A 236 1.40 21.62 -0.72
CA GLU A 236 2.63 22.03 -1.38
C GLU A 236 3.89 21.63 -0.60
N GLN A 237 3.78 21.29 0.66
CA GLN A 237 4.87 20.83 1.51
C GLN A 237 4.94 19.29 1.61
N SER A 238 4.19 18.58 0.78
CA SER A 238 4.19 17.11 0.73
C SER A 238 4.81 16.59 -0.56
N VAL A 239 5.59 15.52 -0.44
CA VAL A 239 6.14 14.74 -1.56
C VAL A 239 5.57 13.34 -1.48
N ALA A 240 5.22 12.72 -2.61
CA ALA A 240 4.72 11.35 -2.65
C ALA A 240 5.41 10.53 -3.74
N PHE A 241 5.88 9.34 -3.38
CA PHE A 241 6.53 8.38 -4.29
C PHE A 241 5.66 7.16 -4.53
N GLY A 242 5.58 6.72 -5.79
CA GLY A 242 4.86 5.51 -6.15
C GLY A 242 5.33 4.89 -7.46
N ASP A 243 4.80 3.69 -7.77
CA ASP A 243 5.08 2.95 -9.00
C ASP A 243 3.82 2.34 -9.65
N SER A 244 2.76 2.12 -8.90
CA SER A 244 1.62 1.29 -9.28
C SER A 244 0.30 2.10 -9.39
N PRO A 245 -0.76 1.54 -10.00
CA PRO A 245 -2.04 2.24 -10.16
C PRO A 245 -2.71 2.66 -8.84
N ASN A 246 -2.46 1.97 -7.72
CA ASN A 246 -2.99 2.36 -6.40
C ASN A 246 -2.30 3.61 -5.82
N ASP A 247 -1.19 4.07 -6.43
CA ASP A 247 -0.47 5.29 -6.05
C ASP A 247 -0.96 6.54 -6.78
N LEU A 248 -1.72 6.38 -7.87
CA LEU A 248 -2.17 7.51 -8.69
C LEU A 248 -2.85 8.62 -7.88
N GLU A 249 -3.75 8.25 -6.98
CA GLU A 249 -4.44 9.23 -6.15
C GLU A 249 -3.49 9.90 -5.15
N MET A 250 -2.50 9.19 -4.63
CA MET A 250 -1.50 9.73 -3.71
C MET A 250 -0.56 10.71 -4.43
N VAL A 251 -0.04 10.32 -5.58
CA VAL A 251 0.83 11.16 -6.42
C VAL A 251 0.11 12.44 -6.85
N ARG A 252 -1.16 12.33 -7.27
CA ARG A 252 -1.99 13.52 -7.60
C ARG A 252 -2.34 14.38 -6.38
N ALA A 253 -2.47 13.79 -5.20
CA ALA A 253 -2.85 14.49 -3.98
C ALA A 253 -1.68 15.25 -3.35
N ALA A 254 -0.46 14.82 -3.57
CA ALA A 254 0.74 15.50 -3.07
C ALA A 254 0.97 16.85 -3.74
N GLY A 255 1.78 17.69 -3.13
CA GLY A 255 2.28 18.92 -3.74
C GLY A 255 3.34 18.62 -4.79
N ASP A 256 4.07 17.53 -4.62
CA ASP A 256 5.09 17.03 -5.52
C ASP A 256 4.94 15.51 -5.66
N GLY A 257 4.36 15.07 -6.75
CA GLY A 257 4.11 13.67 -7.08
C GLY A 257 5.26 13.08 -7.91
N VAL A 258 5.93 12.07 -7.39
CA VAL A 258 7.14 11.48 -7.99
C VAL A 258 6.91 10.02 -8.36
N ALA A 259 7.09 9.67 -9.63
CA ALA A 259 7.13 8.29 -10.09
C ALA A 259 8.58 7.78 -10.09
N VAL A 260 8.81 6.57 -9.56
CA VAL A 260 10.09 5.88 -9.77
C VAL A 260 10.20 5.39 -11.21
N GLY A 261 11.44 5.22 -11.72
CA GLY A 261 11.70 4.90 -13.12
C GLY A 261 11.13 3.56 -13.62
N ASN A 262 10.78 2.65 -12.71
CA ASN A 262 10.09 1.39 -12.99
C ASN A 262 8.55 1.47 -12.85
N ALA A 263 7.99 2.66 -12.67
CA ALA A 263 6.55 2.83 -12.50
C ALA A 263 5.75 2.46 -13.76
N CYS A 264 4.47 2.14 -13.57
CA CYS A 264 3.57 1.87 -14.68
C CYS A 264 3.33 3.13 -15.53
N GLU A 265 2.99 2.94 -16.81
CA GLU A 265 2.77 4.04 -17.76
C GLU A 265 1.78 5.09 -17.26
N ALA A 266 0.71 4.64 -16.60
CA ALA A 266 -0.30 5.55 -16.07
C ALA A 266 0.25 6.48 -15.00
N LEU A 267 1.14 5.99 -14.13
CA LEU A 267 1.76 6.79 -13.10
C LEU A 267 2.84 7.72 -13.66
N LEU A 268 3.66 7.20 -14.61
CA LEU A 268 4.66 8.00 -15.32
C LEU A 268 4.06 9.20 -16.08
N ALA A 269 2.81 9.05 -16.56
CA ALA A 269 2.10 10.10 -17.28
C ALA A 269 1.49 11.19 -16.36
N GLU A 270 1.27 10.88 -15.09
CA GLU A 270 0.54 11.73 -14.14
C GLU A 270 1.45 12.37 -13.08
N ALA A 271 2.65 11.82 -12.88
CA ALA A 271 3.59 12.34 -11.90
C ALA A 271 4.20 13.69 -12.35
N ASP A 272 4.42 14.58 -11.40
CA ASP A 272 5.12 15.85 -11.64
C ASP A 272 6.59 15.61 -12.01
N HIS A 273 7.19 14.57 -11.43
CA HIS A 273 8.58 14.19 -11.67
C HIS A 273 8.76 12.67 -11.81
N VAL A 274 9.79 12.29 -12.57
CA VAL A 274 10.25 10.90 -12.67
C VAL A 274 11.69 10.82 -12.17
N THR A 275 11.95 9.91 -11.22
CA THR A 275 13.30 9.68 -10.68
C THR A 275 13.91 8.38 -11.20
N ALA A 276 15.06 7.97 -10.67
CA ALA A 276 15.68 6.68 -10.96
C ALA A 276 14.77 5.51 -10.51
N THR A 277 15.08 4.30 -10.94
CA THR A 277 14.35 3.10 -10.53
C THR A 277 14.50 2.82 -9.03
N ASN A 278 13.60 2.00 -8.48
CA ASN A 278 13.73 1.54 -7.10
C ASN A 278 15.05 0.78 -6.87
N ALA A 279 15.52 0.00 -7.84
CA ALA A 279 16.82 -0.70 -7.77
C ALA A 279 18.02 0.26 -7.67
N GLU A 280 17.89 1.48 -8.18
CA GLU A 280 18.91 2.53 -8.19
C GLU A 280 18.72 3.55 -7.06
N SER A 281 17.89 3.25 -6.07
CA SER A 281 17.53 4.16 -4.97
C SER A 281 16.87 5.45 -5.44
N GLY A 282 15.90 5.36 -6.34
CA GLY A 282 15.20 6.52 -6.90
C GLY A 282 14.61 7.45 -5.83
N PHE A 283 14.11 6.89 -4.73
CA PHE A 283 13.65 7.65 -3.56
C PHE A 283 14.76 8.58 -3.01
N ALA A 284 15.93 8.02 -2.68
CA ALA A 284 17.03 8.82 -2.15
C ALA A 284 17.59 9.79 -3.19
N THR A 285 17.71 9.33 -4.45
CA THR A 285 18.23 10.16 -5.55
C THR A 285 17.41 11.44 -5.73
N TYR A 286 16.09 11.35 -5.68
CA TYR A 286 15.22 12.51 -5.80
C TYR A 286 15.35 13.46 -4.62
N LEU A 287 15.26 12.93 -3.40
CA LEU A 287 15.33 13.74 -2.19
C LEU A 287 16.69 14.39 -1.95
N GLU A 288 17.79 13.75 -2.34
CA GLU A 288 19.11 14.38 -2.32
C GLU A 288 19.17 15.61 -3.22
N ALA A 289 18.58 15.54 -4.40
CA ALA A 289 18.52 16.68 -5.32
C ALA A 289 17.56 17.78 -4.82
N LEU A 290 16.48 17.41 -4.16
CA LEU A 290 15.48 18.35 -3.65
C LEU A 290 15.95 19.09 -2.40
N LEU A 291 16.68 18.41 -1.52
CA LEU A 291 17.11 18.96 -0.22
C LEU A 291 18.49 19.64 -0.29
N GLY A 292 19.28 19.42 -1.34
CA GLY A 292 20.59 20.02 -1.59
C GLY A 292 21.72 19.22 -0.98
#